data_9f95bb2162b4dab6f27ded9ac468f370
#
_entry.id   9f95bb2162b4dab6f27ded9ac468f370
#
_cell.length_a   1.000
_cell.length_b   1.000
_cell.length_c   1.000
_cell.angle_alpha   90.00
_cell.angle_beta   90.00
_cell.angle_gamma   90.00
#
_symmetry.space_group_name_H-M   'P 1'
#
loop_
_entity.id
_entity.type
_entity.pdbx_description
1 polymer ?
#
loop_
_entity_poly.entity_id
_entity_poly.type
_entity_poly.pdbx_seq_one_letter_code
_entity_poly.pdbx_strand_id
1 'polypeptide(L)'
;MTAIFKREFKSYFSTPIGYITLAVIFFFLGYCFSIIYGYGSPDVSTVVMAMSSIVIFIIPVLTMRLMSEDRRQKVDQVLLTAPIKISDVVFGKFFAALAVYALGFVPTVIFQIIVAFYVKVNILAYLYALLGAMLLGGVLISIGMFISSLTESSVIAGVLTLVINILTLYMSSFSQMIKVPEGSTGFIAVIWGWIVKTFVAFLDKTAFMTVFEKFGDNVFRITDVVYFFSIIVAFVFLSIRSLEKRRWA
;
A
#
# COMPACT_ATOMS: atom_id res chain seq x y z
N MET A 1 -18.42 4.13 -12.95
CA MET A 1 -17.10 4.28 -12.31
C MET A 1 -16.74 5.73 -11.99
N THR A 2 -16.71 6.67 -12.96
CA THR A 2 -16.28 8.08 -12.74
C THR A 2 -17.12 8.86 -11.72
N ALA A 3 -18.43 8.66 -11.66
CA ALA A 3 -19.30 9.33 -10.69
C ALA A 3 -19.00 8.89 -9.26
N ILE A 4 -18.73 7.59 -9.06
CA ILE A 4 -18.38 7.02 -7.75
C ILE A 4 -17.02 7.55 -7.32
N PHE A 5 -16.04 7.54 -8.21
CA PHE A 5 -14.72 8.13 -7.95
C PHE A 5 -14.81 9.58 -7.48
N LYS A 6 -15.56 10.44 -8.21
CA LYS A 6 -15.73 11.85 -7.82
C LYS A 6 -16.40 12.01 -6.46
N ARG A 7 -17.42 11.20 -6.16
CA ARG A 7 -18.12 11.19 -4.87
C ARG A 7 -17.14 10.83 -3.75
N GLU A 8 -16.43 9.73 -3.89
CA GLU A 8 -15.49 9.25 -2.88
C GLU A 8 -14.31 10.21 -2.68
N PHE A 9 -13.74 10.69 -3.79
CA PHE A 9 -12.65 11.67 -3.73
C PHE A 9 -13.08 12.95 -3.01
N LYS A 10 -14.27 13.49 -3.34
CA LYS A 10 -14.83 14.64 -2.63
C LYS A 10 -15.11 14.34 -1.15
N SER A 11 -15.54 13.12 -0.83
CA SER A 11 -15.80 12.69 0.56
C SER A 11 -14.54 12.78 1.44
N TYR A 12 -13.35 12.45 0.93
CA TYR A 12 -12.10 12.61 1.67
C TYR A 12 -11.85 14.06 2.10
N PHE A 13 -12.22 15.03 1.25
CA PHE A 13 -12.04 16.46 1.53
C PHE A 13 -13.27 17.11 2.20
N SER A 14 -14.39 16.41 2.26
CA SER A 14 -15.56 16.84 3.07
C SER A 14 -15.41 16.40 4.54
N THR A 15 -14.52 15.46 4.81
CA THR A 15 -14.17 15.00 6.17
C THR A 15 -12.73 15.41 6.50
N PRO A 16 -12.36 15.53 7.79
CA PRO A 16 -10.98 15.88 8.18
C PRO A 16 -9.92 14.87 7.73
N ILE A 17 -10.31 13.64 7.38
CA ILE A 17 -9.39 12.53 7.14
C ILE A 17 -8.43 12.81 5.96
N GLY A 18 -8.94 13.33 4.85
CA GLY A 18 -8.10 13.65 3.71
C GLY A 18 -7.06 14.72 4.04
N TYR A 19 -7.46 15.77 4.75
CA TYR A 19 -6.55 16.84 5.19
C TYR A 19 -5.51 16.33 6.19
N ILE A 20 -5.93 15.53 7.19
CA ILE A 20 -5.01 14.95 8.17
C ILE A 20 -4.01 14.03 7.48
N THR A 21 -4.47 13.16 6.58
CA THR A 21 -3.61 12.26 5.80
C THR A 21 -2.57 13.04 5.01
N LEU A 22 -2.98 14.07 4.25
CA LEU A 22 -2.06 14.89 3.48
C LEU A 22 -1.10 15.69 4.38
N ALA A 23 -1.60 16.27 5.48
CA ALA A 23 -0.77 17.01 6.42
C ALA A 23 0.34 16.14 7.03
N VAL A 24 0.01 14.91 7.43
CA VAL A 24 0.98 13.95 7.96
C VAL A 24 2.00 13.56 6.90
N ILE A 25 1.56 13.25 5.67
CA ILE A 25 2.48 12.93 4.56
C ILE A 25 3.42 14.11 4.28
N PHE A 26 2.88 15.33 4.15
CA PHE A 26 3.67 16.53 3.86
C PHE A 26 4.68 16.85 4.96
N PHE A 27 4.26 16.70 6.23
CA PHE A 27 5.15 16.90 7.36
C PHE A 27 6.34 15.92 7.34
N PHE A 28 6.06 14.64 7.16
CA PHE A 28 7.12 13.63 7.15
C PHE A 28 8.00 13.72 5.89
N LEU A 29 7.44 14.04 4.73
CA LEU A 29 8.22 14.30 3.51
C LEU A 29 9.18 15.49 3.70
N GLY A 30 8.68 16.60 4.26
CA GLY A 30 9.52 17.75 4.56
C GLY A 30 10.60 17.45 5.60
N TYR A 31 10.25 16.67 6.62
CA TYR A 31 11.19 16.23 7.65
C TYR A 31 12.29 15.32 7.06
N CYS A 32 11.92 14.30 6.29
CA CYS A 32 12.88 13.41 5.61
C CYS A 32 13.77 14.21 4.64
N PHE A 33 13.19 15.12 3.86
CA PHE A 33 13.94 15.98 2.96
C PHE A 33 14.97 16.84 3.71
N SER A 34 14.57 17.46 4.82
CA SER A 34 15.46 18.30 5.64
C SER A 34 16.65 17.49 6.19
N ILE A 35 16.39 16.26 6.67
CA ILE A 35 17.45 15.39 7.19
C ILE A 35 18.40 14.96 6.06
N ILE A 36 17.88 14.40 4.97
CA ILE A 36 18.68 13.85 3.88
C ILE A 36 19.50 14.93 3.21
N TYR A 37 18.92 16.12 3.02
CA TYR A 37 19.63 17.28 2.49
C TYR A 37 20.72 17.77 3.46
N GLY A 38 20.47 17.76 4.77
CA GLY A 38 21.43 18.14 5.81
C GLY A 38 22.66 17.20 5.87
N TYR A 39 22.52 15.94 5.47
CA TYR A 39 23.64 15.01 5.32
C TYR A 39 24.41 15.13 3.99
N GLY A 40 24.09 16.13 3.17
CA GLY A 40 24.79 16.41 1.92
C GLY A 40 24.44 15.46 0.76
N SER A 41 23.39 14.67 0.87
CA SER A 41 22.87 13.82 -0.19
C SER A 41 21.60 14.45 -0.78
N PRO A 42 21.68 15.17 -1.91
CA PRO A 42 20.54 15.85 -2.51
C PRO A 42 19.66 14.91 -3.36
N ASP A 43 19.57 13.64 -3.01
CA ASP A 43 18.81 12.67 -3.78
C ASP A 43 17.37 12.54 -3.26
N VAL A 44 16.41 13.10 -4.02
CA VAL A 44 14.99 13.05 -3.68
C VAL A 44 14.42 11.63 -3.79
N SER A 45 15.08 10.71 -4.53
CA SER A 45 14.66 9.32 -4.59
C SER A 45 14.73 8.66 -3.21
N THR A 46 15.80 8.95 -2.45
CA THR A 46 15.96 8.49 -1.05
C THR A 46 14.86 9.04 -0.13
N VAL A 47 14.38 10.26 -0.35
CA VAL A 47 13.26 10.83 0.42
C VAL A 47 11.97 10.03 0.16
N VAL A 48 11.69 9.71 -1.11
CA VAL A 48 10.54 8.89 -1.50
C VAL A 48 10.64 7.49 -0.90
N MET A 49 11.83 6.89 -0.91
CA MET A 49 12.08 5.57 -0.33
C MET A 49 11.90 5.57 1.19
N ALA A 50 12.40 6.59 1.90
CA ALA A 50 12.25 6.73 3.35
C ALA A 50 10.78 6.85 3.79
N MET A 51 9.93 7.47 2.95
CA MET A 51 8.49 7.59 3.22
C MET A 51 7.75 6.26 3.28
N SER A 52 8.26 5.21 2.64
CA SER A 52 7.60 3.90 2.60
C SER A 52 7.30 3.34 4.00
N SER A 53 8.21 3.53 4.95
CA SER A 53 8.02 3.09 6.34
C SER A 53 6.86 3.80 7.05
N ILE A 54 6.60 5.07 6.69
CA ILE A 54 5.55 5.88 7.30
C ILE A 54 4.19 5.62 6.62
N VAL A 55 4.20 5.36 5.33
CA VAL A 55 3.02 5.03 4.53
C VAL A 55 2.25 3.84 5.11
N ILE A 56 2.95 2.88 5.70
CA ILE A 56 2.37 1.70 6.38
C ILE A 56 1.40 2.11 7.49
N PHE A 57 1.68 3.20 8.21
CA PHE A 57 0.82 3.72 9.27
C PHE A 57 -0.30 4.63 8.73
N ILE A 58 -0.05 5.32 7.63
CA ILE A 58 -1.00 6.28 7.05
C ILE A 58 -2.12 5.57 6.28
N ILE A 59 -1.80 4.54 5.52
CA ILE A 59 -2.76 3.84 4.67
C ILE A 59 -3.92 3.22 5.47
N PRO A 60 -3.75 2.61 6.65
CA PRO A 60 -4.89 2.16 7.45
C PRO A 60 -5.90 3.26 7.76
N VAL A 61 -5.45 4.48 8.04
CA VAL A 61 -6.33 5.63 8.29
C VAL A 61 -7.10 6.02 7.03
N LEU A 62 -6.43 5.97 5.88
CA LEU A 62 -7.02 6.26 4.58
C LEU A 62 -8.07 5.23 4.17
N THR A 63 -7.83 3.95 4.46
CA THR A 63 -8.64 2.83 3.96
C THR A 63 -9.72 2.36 4.93
N MET A 64 -9.61 2.67 6.23
CA MET A 64 -10.51 2.16 7.27
C MET A 64 -11.99 2.44 6.99
N ARG A 65 -12.33 3.55 6.31
CA ARG A 65 -13.71 3.95 6.03
C ARG A 65 -14.22 3.56 4.65
N LEU A 66 -13.35 3.07 3.76
CA LEU A 66 -13.67 2.85 2.35
C LEU A 66 -14.93 2.00 2.13
N MET A 67 -15.10 0.94 2.91
CA MET A 67 -16.24 0.00 2.77
C MET A 67 -17.04 -0.11 4.08
N SER A 68 -16.38 -0.04 5.24
CA SER A 68 -17.00 -0.23 6.54
C SER A 68 -18.00 0.88 6.88
N GLU A 69 -17.76 2.12 6.42
CA GLU A 69 -18.66 3.23 6.66
C GLU A 69 -19.97 3.12 5.88
N ASP A 70 -19.89 2.73 4.59
CA ASP A 70 -21.07 2.47 3.77
C ASP A 70 -21.94 1.37 4.40
N ARG A 71 -21.28 0.35 4.95
CA ARG A 71 -21.95 -0.76 5.63
C ARG A 71 -22.63 -0.30 6.91
N ARG A 72 -21.93 0.47 7.75
CA ARG A 72 -22.51 1.02 8.99
C ARG A 72 -23.70 1.93 8.74
N GLN A 73 -23.65 2.72 7.66
CA GLN A 73 -24.72 3.65 7.27
C GLN A 73 -25.80 2.99 6.42
N LYS A 74 -25.69 1.67 6.13
CA LYS A 74 -26.59 0.91 5.23
C LYS A 74 -26.69 1.49 3.82
N VAL A 75 -25.74 2.32 3.41
CA VAL A 75 -25.63 2.86 2.03
C VAL A 75 -25.29 1.74 1.05
N ASP A 76 -24.60 0.70 1.53
CA ASP A 76 -24.33 -0.52 0.76
C ASP A 76 -25.61 -1.17 0.22
N GLN A 77 -26.70 -1.20 1.00
CA GLN A 77 -27.99 -1.76 0.55
C GLN A 77 -28.54 -1.00 -0.67
N VAL A 78 -28.44 0.33 -0.66
CA VAL A 78 -28.87 1.16 -1.81
C VAL A 78 -27.95 0.94 -3.01
N LEU A 79 -26.64 0.79 -2.79
CA LEU A 79 -25.67 0.54 -3.86
C LEU A 79 -25.85 -0.86 -4.46
N LEU A 80 -26.21 -1.86 -3.65
CA LEU A 80 -26.41 -3.24 -4.09
C LEU A 80 -27.74 -3.43 -4.85
N THR A 81 -28.77 -2.62 -4.56
CA THR A 81 -30.05 -2.62 -5.28
C THR A 81 -30.05 -1.75 -6.54
N ALA A 82 -29.11 -0.82 -6.65
CA ALA A 82 -28.98 0.03 -7.84
C ALA A 82 -28.49 -0.77 -9.06
N PRO A 83 -28.86 -0.38 -10.30
CA PRO A 83 -28.42 -1.06 -11.52
C PRO A 83 -26.97 -0.70 -11.90
N ILE A 84 -26.06 -0.81 -10.95
CA ILE A 84 -24.62 -0.55 -11.13
C ILE A 84 -23.80 -1.83 -10.91
N LYS A 85 -22.67 -1.94 -11.60
CA LYS A 85 -21.76 -3.07 -11.41
C LYS A 85 -20.99 -2.89 -10.10
N ILE A 86 -20.91 -3.92 -9.28
CA ILE A 86 -20.14 -3.92 -8.03
C ILE A 86 -18.67 -3.60 -8.30
N SER A 87 -18.12 -4.09 -9.41
CA SER A 87 -16.77 -3.75 -9.85
C SER A 87 -16.55 -2.24 -9.99
N ASP A 88 -17.53 -1.49 -10.52
CA ASP A 88 -17.42 -0.03 -10.67
C ASP A 88 -17.37 0.69 -9.32
N VAL A 89 -18.03 0.15 -8.31
CA VAL A 89 -17.98 0.67 -6.93
C VAL A 89 -16.59 0.46 -6.35
N VAL A 90 -16.08 -0.77 -6.42
CA VAL A 90 -14.78 -1.15 -5.85
C VAL A 90 -13.64 -0.38 -6.53
N PHE A 91 -13.61 -0.36 -7.86
CA PHE A 91 -12.59 0.40 -8.59
C PHE A 91 -12.69 1.90 -8.34
N GLY A 92 -13.91 2.46 -8.28
CA GLY A 92 -14.11 3.89 -7.98
C GLY A 92 -13.53 4.27 -6.62
N LYS A 93 -13.76 3.45 -5.58
CA LYS A 93 -13.22 3.64 -4.23
C LYS A 93 -11.71 3.44 -4.17
N PHE A 94 -11.19 2.39 -4.81
CA PHE A 94 -9.77 2.12 -4.88
C PHE A 94 -9.00 3.30 -5.51
N PHE A 95 -9.43 3.75 -6.68
CA PHE A 95 -8.77 4.87 -7.36
C PHE A 95 -8.92 6.20 -6.63
N ALA A 96 -10.02 6.41 -5.90
CA ALA A 96 -10.17 7.61 -5.07
C ALA A 96 -9.15 7.64 -3.92
N ALA A 97 -8.97 6.51 -3.21
CA ALA A 97 -7.96 6.39 -2.18
C ALA A 97 -6.53 6.53 -2.75
N LEU A 98 -6.26 5.89 -3.89
CA LEU A 98 -4.97 5.97 -4.57
C LEU A 98 -4.67 7.40 -5.04
N ALA A 99 -5.67 8.15 -5.50
CA ALA A 99 -5.51 9.54 -5.90
C ALA A 99 -5.18 10.46 -4.71
N VAL A 100 -5.84 10.28 -3.56
CA VAL A 100 -5.50 11.02 -2.33
C VAL A 100 -4.09 10.69 -1.87
N TYR A 101 -3.69 9.42 -1.93
CA TYR A 101 -2.33 8.98 -1.63
C TYR A 101 -1.31 9.61 -2.57
N ALA A 102 -1.58 9.59 -3.89
CA ALA A 102 -0.71 10.19 -4.91
C ALA A 102 -0.54 11.71 -4.72
N LEU A 103 -1.59 12.43 -4.31
CA LEU A 103 -1.51 13.84 -3.96
C LEU A 103 -0.52 14.09 -2.81
N GLY A 104 -0.36 13.12 -1.91
CA GLY A 104 0.63 13.18 -0.85
C GLY A 104 2.08 13.30 -1.35
N PHE A 105 2.39 12.81 -2.55
CA PHE A 105 3.73 12.86 -3.13
C PHE A 105 3.98 14.09 -4.01
N VAL A 106 2.99 14.97 -4.19
CA VAL A 106 3.19 16.23 -4.96
C VAL A 106 4.36 17.08 -4.45
N PRO A 107 4.61 17.23 -3.13
CA PRO A 107 5.77 17.98 -2.64
C PRO A 107 7.11 17.44 -3.11
N THR A 108 7.23 16.13 -3.37
CA THR A 108 8.49 15.54 -3.86
C THR A 108 8.86 16.05 -5.25
N VAL A 109 7.86 16.38 -6.08
CA VAL A 109 8.07 17.01 -7.39
C VAL A 109 8.69 18.40 -7.21
N ILE A 110 8.19 19.18 -6.23
CA ILE A 110 8.73 20.51 -5.89
C ILE A 110 10.16 20.37 -5.38
N PHE A 111 10.42 19.41 -4.50
CA PHE A 111 11.78 19.13 -4.00
C PHE A 111 12.73 18.77 -5.14
N GLN A 112 12.29 17.92 -6.08
CA GLN A 112 13.07 17.54 -7.25
C GLN A 112 13.44 18.73 -8.13
N ILE A 113 12.49 19.66 -8.35
CA ILE A 113 12.74 20.89 -9.10
C ILE A 113 13.76 21.78 -8.37
N ILE A 114 13.59 21.98 -7.05
CA ILE A 114 14.51 22.79 -6.24
C ILE A 114 15.93 22.22 -6.32
N VAL A 115 16.11 20.94 -6.09
CA VAL A 115 17.41 20.27 -6.10
C VAL A 115 18.06 20.34 -7.49
N ALA A 116 17.27 20.24 -8.57
CA ALA A 116 17.76 20.32 -9.95
C ALA A 116 18.43 21.66 -10.29
N PHE A 117 18.11 22.74 -9.58
CA PHE A 117 18.81 24.05 -9.75
C PHE A 117 20.22 24.06 -9.15
N TYR A 118 20.51 23.21 -8.18
CA TYR A 118 21.77 23.22 -7.44
C TYR A 118 22.71 22.06 -7.83
N VAL A 119 22.15 20.91 -8.20
CA VAL A 119 22.92 19.68 -8.45
C VAL A 119 22.34 18.94 -9.66
N LYS A 120 23.20 18.18 -10.34
CA LYS A 120 22.73 17.25 -11.39
C LYS A 120 21.95 16.10 -10.75
N VAL A 121 20.64 16.07 -10.96
CA VAL A 121 19.74 15.06 -10.42
C VAL A 121 19.52 13.91 -11.39
N ASN A 122 19.38 12.70 -10.86
CA ASN A 122 18.99 11.54 -11.64
C ASN A 122 17.44 11.44 -11.66
N ILE A 123 16.82 12.05 -12.70
CA ILE A 123 15.36 12.04 -12.86
C ILE A 123 14.83 10.61 -12.98
N LEU A 124 15.60 9.71 -13.59
CA LEU A 124 15.17 8.31 -13.78
C LEU A 124 15.06 7.56 -12.45
N ALA A 125 16.02 7.76 -11.54
CA ALA A 125 16.00 7.22 -10.18
C ALA A 125 14.76 7.70 -9.41
N TYR A 126 14.48 9.00 -9.49
CA TYR A 126 13.30 9.59 -8.86
C TYR A 126 11.98 8.99 -9.40
N LEU A 127 11.86 8.83 -10.73
CA LEU A 127 10.67 8.24 -11.34
C LEU A 127 10.48 6.77 -10.92
N TYR A 128 11.56 6.00 -10.80
CA TYR A 128 11.50 4.61 -10.33
C TYR A 128 11.06 4.54 -8.86
N ALA A 129 11.64 5.38 -8.01
CA ALA A 129 11.25 5.46 -6.61
C ALA A 129 9.76 5.86 -6.45
N LEU A 130 9.31 6.85 -7.23
CA LEU A 130 7.91 7.29 -7.23
C LEU A 130 6.96 6.18 -7.71
N LEU A 131 7.32 5.49 -8.79
CA LEU A 131 6.55 4.36 -9.31
C LEU A 131 6.47 3.24 -8.27
N GLY A 132 7.59 2.88 -7.64
CA GLY A 132 7.63 1.91 -6.55
C GLY A 132 6.73 2.31 -5.39
N ALA A 133 6.78 3.57 -4.97
CA ALA A 133 5.93 4.10 -3.89
C ALA A 133 4.44 4.03 -4.25
N MET A 134 4.06 4.35 -5.50
CA MET A 134 2.67 4.23 -5.97
C MET A 134 2.20 2.77 -5.99
N LEU A 135 3.03 1.85 -6.43
CA LEU A 135 2.71 0.42 -6.45
C LEU A 135 2.58 -0.15 -5.04
N LEU A 136 3.52 0.15 -4.14
CA LEU A 136 3.46 -0.25 -2.74
C LEU A 136 2.19 0.30 -2.08
N GLY A 137 1.91 1.59 -2.24
CA GLY A 137 0.68 2.21 -1.75
C GLY A 137 -0.58 1.55 -2.31
N GLY A 138 -0.58 1.22 -3.60
CA GLY A 138 -1.66 0.49 -4.25
C GLY A 138 -1.93 -0.89 -3.64
N VAL A 139 -0.88 -1.65 -3.32
CA VAL A 139 -0.99 -2.95 -2.62
C VAL A 139 -1.60 -2.75 -1.24
N LEU A 140 -1.02 -1.85 -0.42
CA LEU A 140 -1.49 -1.62 0.95
C LEU A 140 -2.93 -1.08 0.98
N ILE A 141 -3.31 -0.20 0.03
CA ILE A 141 -4.69 0.28 -0.14
C ILE A 141 -5.63 -0.86 -0.51
N SER A 142 -5.24 -1.76 -1.43
CA SER A 142 -6.08 -2.89 -1.83
C SER A 142 -6.33 -3.87 -0.69
N ILE A 143 -5.31 -4.15 0.13
CA ILE A 143 -5.41 -4.96 1.36
C ILE A 143 -6.34 -4.28 2.36
N GLY A 144 -6.13 -2.99 2.64
CA GLY A 144 -6.96 -2.23 3.58
C GLY A 144 -8.42 -2.14 3.13
N MET A 145 -8.67 -1.97 1.83
CA MET A 145 -10.01 -1.98 1.25
C MET A 145 -10.68 -3.34 1.43
N PHE A 146 -9.96 -4.44 1.20
CA PHE A 146 -10.48 -5.79 1.43
C PHE A 146 -10.86 -6.00 2.90
N ILE A 147 -9.99 -5.63 3.84
CA ILE A 147 -10.26 -5.74 5.28
C ILE A 147 -11.46 -4.88 5.67
N SER A 148 -11.52 -3.64 5.17
CA SER A 148 -12.67 -2.75 5.37
C SER A 148 -13.99 -3.33 4.82
N SER A 149 -13.92 -4.18 3.80
CA SER A 149 -15.09 -4.88 3.27
C SER A 149 -15.62 -5.98 4.18
N LEU A 150 -14.81 -6.51 5.09
CA LEU A 150 -15.19 -7.64 5.97
C LEU A 150 -15.86 -7.17 7.27
N THR A 151 -15.63 -5.91 7.69
CA THR A 151 -16.11 -5.39 8.98
C THR A 151 -17.09 -4.21 8.81
N GLU A 152 -17.91 -3.97 9.83
CA GLU A 152 -18.81 -2.81 9.90
C GLU A 152 -18.18 -1.66 10.70
N SER A 153 -17.18 -1.97 11.51
CA SER A 153 -16.47 -0.99 12.33
C SER A 153 -15.23 -0.46 11.62
N SER A 154 -15.21 0.83 11.33
CA SER A 154 -14.06 1.49 10.71
C SER A 154 -12.80 1.39 11.58
N VAL A 155 -12.96 1.41 12.92
CA VAL A 155 -11.84 1.29 13.86
C VAL A 155 -11.22 -0.11 13.78
N ILE A 156 -12.05 -1.16 13.79
CA ILE A 156 -11.56 -2.54 13.66
C ILE A 156 -10.88 -2.72 12.30
N ALA A 157 -11.46 -2.19 11.21
CA ALA A 157 -10.84 -2.23 9.89
C ALA A 157 -9.46 -1.57 9.89
N GLY A 158 -9.34 -0.39 10.49
CA GLY A 158 -8.08 0.34 10.60
C GLY A 158 -7.01 -0.41 11.39
N VAL A 159 -7.37 -0.95 12.56
CA VAL A 159 -6.45 -1.71 13.42
C VAL A 159 -5.98 -2.99 12.72
N LEU A 160 -6.90 -3.76 12.11
CA LEU A 160 -6.55 -4.98 11.37
C LEU A 160 -5.64 -4.67 10.19
N THR A 161 -5.93 -3.61 9.42
CA THR A 161 -5.10 -3.18 8.30
C THR A 161 -3.70 -2.79 8.79
N LEU A 162 -3.61 -2.05 9.91
CA LEU A 162 -2.34 -1.64 10.50
C LEU A 162 -1.52 -2.86 10.94
N VAL A 163 -2.13 -3.83 11.61
CA VAL A 163 -1.46 -5.06 12.03
C VAL A 163 -0.93 -5.83 10.82
N ILE A 164 -1.74 -5.99 9.77
CA ILE A 164 -1.31 -6.71 8.56
C ILE A 164 -0.19 -5.95 7.85
N ASN A 165 -0.27 -4.61 7.75
CA ASN A 165 0.78 -3.80 7.14
C ASN A 165 2.11 -3.91 7.93
N ILE A 166 2.06 -3.89 9.27
CA ILE A 166 3.24 -4.08 10.11
C ILE A 166 3.82 -5.50 9.93
N LEU A 167 2.97 -6.52 9.89
CA LEU A 167 3.42 -7.88 9.64
C LEU A 167 4.15 -7.98 8.29
N THR A 168 3.64 -7.36 7.23
CA THR A 168 4.30 -7.36 5.91
C THR A 168 5.64 -6.63 5.92
N LEU A 169 5.80 -5.58 6.74
CA LEU A 169 7.07 -4.87 6.93
C LEU A 169 8.15 -5.79 7.51
N TYR A 170 7.79 -6.55 8.54
CA TYR A 170 8.74 -7.41 9.25
C TYR A 170 8.87 -8.83 8.68
N MET A 171 8.15 -9.16 7.60
CA MET A 171 8.14 -10.50 7.01
C MET A 171 9.54 -10.99 6.62
N SER A 172 10.37 -10.11 6.04
CA SER A 172 11.76 -10.43 5.69
C SER A 172 12.64 -10.66 6.92
N SER A 173 12.41 -9.92 8.00
CA SER A 173 13.15 -10.12 9.26
C SER A 173 12.76 -11.44 9.93
N PHE A 174 11.47 -11.81 9.87
CA PHE A 174 11.02 -13.11 10.36
C PHE A 174 11.59 -14.27 9.55
N SER A 175 11.67 -14.14 8.22
CA SER A 175 12.27 -15.19 7.38
C SER A 175 13.73 -15.44 7.72
N GLN A 176 14.51 -14.39 8.01
CA GLN A 176 15.92 -14.48 8.41
C GLN A 176 16.12 -15.07 9.82
N MET A 177 15.15 -14.91 10.73
CA MET A 177 15.20 -15.52 12.06
C MET A 177 14.94 -17.02 12.06
N ILE A 178 14.22 -17.52 11.05
CA ILE A 178 13.91 -18.95 10.93
C ILE A 178 15.12 -19.64 10.29
N LYS A 179 15.96 -20.23 11.12
CA LYS A 179 17.08 -21.05 10.63
C LYS A 179 16.54 -22.32 9.99
N VAL A 180 16.80 -22.50 8.70
CA VAL A 180 16.53 -23.76 8.00
C VAL A 180 17.49 -24.81 8.55
N PRO A 181 17.02 -25.95 9.07
CA PRO A 181 17.91 -27.00 9.57
C PRO A 181 18.75 -27.55 8.42
N GLU A 182 20.05 -27.26 8.42
CA GLU A 182 20.99 -27.84 7.48
C GLU A 182 21.63 -29.11 8.10
N GLY A 183 21.58 -30.22 7.38
CA GLY A 183 22.36 -31.41 7.72
C GLY A 183 21.71 -32.49 8.56
N SER A 184 20.42 -32.46 8.79
CA SER A 184 19.74 -33.57 9.48
C SER A 184 19.42 -34.72 8.52
N THR A 185 19.95 -35.92 8.79
CA THR A 185 19.88 -37.12 7.93
C THR A 185 18.66 -38.01 8.14
N GLY A 186 17.67 -37.60 8.91
CA GLY A 186 16.46 -38.36 9.17
C GLY A 186 15.30 -37.98 8.21
N PHE A 187 14.47 -38.95 7.79
CA PHE A 187 13.32 -38.73 6.92
C PHE A 187 12.38 -37.61 7.43
N ILE A 188 12.12 -37.58 8.74
CA ILE A 188 11.29 -36.54 9.39
C ILE A 188 11.96 -35.17 9.30
N ALA A 189 13.28 -35.12 9.44
CA ALA A 189 14.03 -33.89 9.39
C ALA A 189 14.12 -33.30 7.97
N VAL A 190 14.13 -34.14 6.95
CA VAL A 190 14.07 -33.74 5.53
C VAL A 190 12.69 -33.12 5.22
N ILE A 191 11.60 -33.75 5.67
CA ILE A 191 10.24 -33.22 5.48
C ILE A 191 10.09 -31.87 6.23
N TRP A 192 10.55 -31.80 7.48
CA TRP A 192 10.52 -30.58 8.26
C TRP A 192 11.33 -29.45 7.62
N GLY A 193 12.53 -29.76 7.16
CA GLY A 193 13.37 -28.82 6.42
C GLY A 193 12.71 -28.32 5.13
N TRP A 194 12.00 -29.19 4.40
CA TRP A 194 11.26 -28.79 3.20
C TRP A 194 10.07 -27.88 3.54
N ILE A 195 9.31 -28.16 4.60
CA ILE A 195 8.20 -27.34 5.09
C ILE A 195 8.72 -25.95 5.50
N VAL A 196 9.78 -25.92 6.32
CA VAL A 196 10.38 -24.67 6.78
C VAL A 196 10.91 -23.86 5.60
N LYS A 197 11.62 -24.47 4.65
CA LYS A 197 12.13 -23.82 3.44
C LYS A 197 11.01 -23.24 2.57
N THR A 198 9.93 -23.99 2.39
CA THR A 198 8.76 -23.52 1.63
C THR A 198 8.06 -22.36 2.35
N PHE A 199 7.95 -22.44 3.67
CA PHE A 199 7.36 -21.38 4.49
C PHE A 199 8.20 -20.10 4.46
N VAL A 200 9.52 -20.21 4.63
CA VAL A 200 10.46 -19.08 4.50
C VAL A 200 10.38 -18.45 3.11
N ALA A 201 10.36 -19.26 2.05
CA ALA A 201 10.22 -18.77 0.69
C ALA A 201 8.88 -18.06 0.43
N PHE A 202 7.81 -18.50 1.11
CA PHE A 202 6.51 -17.83 1.09
C PHE A 202 6.58 -16.47 1.82
N LEU A 203 7.22 -16.41 3.00
CA LEU A 203 7.41 -15.17 3.75
C LEU A 203 8.22 -14.15 2.94
N ASP A 204 9.32 -14.57 2.32
CA ASP A 204 10.16 -13.71 1.47
C ASP A 204 9.38 -13.16 0.27
N LYS A 205 8.53 -14.00 -0.35
CA LYS A 205 7.69 -13.57 -1.47
C LYS A 205 6.56 -12.61 -1.06
N THR A 206 6.14 -12.63 0.20
CA THR A 206 5.12 -11.70 0.72
C THR A 206 5.72 -10.45 1.36
N ALA A 207 7.03 -10.36 1.45
CA ALA A 207 7.75 -9.19 1.96
C ALA A 207 7.77 -8.07 0.90
N PHE A 208 6.70 -7.28 0.83
CA PHE A 208 6.58 -6.18 -0.15
C PHE A 208 7.69 -5.16 -0.03
N MET A 209 8.25 -4.98 1.16
CA MET A 209 9.30 -4.01 1.41
C MET A 209 10.60 -4.38 0.71
N THR A 210 11.00 -5.65 0.70
CA THR A 210 12.21 -6.10 0.00
C THR A 210 12.14 -5.95 -1.51
N VAL A 211 10.92 -6.08 -2.08
CA VAL A 211 10.70 -5.82 -3.51
C VAL A 211 10.70 -4.31 -3.78
N PHE A 212 10.14 -3.52 -2.86
CA PHE A 212 10.13 -2.06 -2.98
C PHE A 212 11.55 -1.47 -2.92
N GLU A 213 12.42 -1.93 -2.02
CA GLU A 213 13.82 -1.48 -1.89
C GLU A 213 14.59 -1.58 -3.21
N LYS A 214 14.30 -2.57 -4.05
CA LYS A 214 14.92 -2.73 -5.38
C LYS A 214 14.64 -1.58 -6.34
N PHE A 215 13.53 -0.85 -6.17
CA PHE A 215 13.25 0.35 -6.95
C PHE A 215 14.19 1.53 -6.56
N GLY A 216 14.78 1.49 -5.36
CA GLY A 216 15.81 2.43 -4.93
C GLY A 216 17.18 2.18 -5.58
N ASP A 217 17.48 0.93 -5.97
CA ASP A 217 18.76 0.54 -6.58
C ASP A 217 18.90 0.98 -8.05
N ASN A 218 18.01 1.80 -8.56
CA ASN A 218 17.96 2.25 -9.96
C ASN A 218 17.79 1.12 -10.99
N VAL A 219 17.33 -0.06 -10.57
CA VAL A 219 17.12 -1.22 -11.44
C VAL A 219 15.64 -1.42 -11.70
N PHE A 220 15.17 -0.97 -12.87
CA PHE A 220 13.80 -1.27 -13.29
C PHE A 220 13.66 -2.72 -13.72
N ARG A 221 12.85 -3.48 -12.98
CA ARG A 221 12.49 -4.86 -13.32
C ARG A 221 10.99 -4.95 -13.55
N ILE A 222 10.60 -5.36 -14.74
CA ILE A 222 9.19 -5.58 -15.08
C ILE A 222 8.54 -6.62 -14.16
N THR A 223 9.32 -7.61 -13.71
CA THR A 223 8.88 -8.64 -12.76
C THR A 223 8.34 -8.06 -11.46
N ASP A 224 8.97 -7.01 -10.93
CA ASP A 224 8.59 -6.40 -9.66
C ASP A 224 7.29 -5.58 -9.83
N VAL A 225 7.11 -4.93 -10.97
CA VAL A 225 5.86 -4.24 -11.33
C VAL A 225 4.70 -5.24 -11.48
N VAL A 226 4.93 -6.34 -12.21
CA VAL A 226 3.93 -7.41 -12.38
C VAL A 226 3.57 -8.04 -11.05
N TYR A 227 4.54 -8.23 -10.17
CA TYR A 227 4.32 -8.75 -8.82
C TYR A 227 3.36 -7.85 -8.02
N PHE A 228 3.64 -6.56 -7.89
CA PHE A 228 2.77 -5.63 -7.18
C PHE A 228 1.37 -5.56 -7.81
N PHE A 229 1.31 -5.48 -9.15
CA PHE A 229 0.05 -5.41 -9.86
C PHE A 229 -0.81 -6.66 -9.66
N SER A 230 -0.20 -7.86 -9.64
CA SER A 230 -0.91 -9.11 -9.40
C SER A 230 -1.57 -9.16 -8.02
N ILE A 231 -0.89 -8.61 -6.98
CA ILE A 231 -1.42 -8.53 -5.63
C ILE A 231 -2.59 -7.53 -5.56
N ILE A 232 -2.43 -6.35 -6.18
CA ILE A 232 -3.51 -5.37 -6.25
C ILE A 232 -4.76 -6.01 -6.88
N VAL A 233 -4.61 -6.67 -8.04
CA VAL A 233 -5.72 -7.33 -8.74
C VAL A 233 -6.36 -8.41 -7.86
N ALA A 234 -5.55 -9.21 -7.17
CA ALA A 234 -6.06 -10.27 -6.28
C ALA A 234 -6.92 -9.69 -5.15
N PHE A 235 -6.44 -8.68 -4.42
CA PHE A 235 -7.20 -8.11 -3.30
C PHE A 235 -8.40 -7.29 -3.75
N VAL A 236 -8.32 -6.58 -4.88
CA VAL A 236 -9.47 -5.91 -5.51
C VAL A 236 -10.53 -6.95 -5.92
N PHE A 237 -10.13 -8.07 -6.52
CA PHE A 237 -11.03 -9.16 -6.85
C PHE A 237 -11.69 -9.77 -5.61
N LEU A 238 -10.93 -10.02 -4.53
CA LEU A 238 -11.46 -10.50 -3.25
C LEU A 238 -12.47 -9.51 -2.65
N SER A 239 -12.22 -8.20 -2.77
CA SER A 239 -13.15 -7.15 -2.33
C SER A 239 -14.45 -7.19 -3.14
N ILE A 240 -14.39 -7.38 -4.46
CA ILE A 240 -15.56 -7.55 -5.31
C ILE A 240 -16.37 -8.77 -4.87
N ARG A 241 -15.71 -9.92 -4.68
CA ARG A 241 -16.36 -11.15 -4.24
C ARG A 241 -16.99 -11.03 -2.85
N SER A 242 -16.33 -10.33 -1.92
CA SER A 242 -16.89 -10.05 -0.60
C SER A 242 -18.22 -9.27 -0.69
N LEU A 243 -18.32 -8.28 -1.57
CA LEU A 243 -19.54 -7.52 -1.78
C LEU A 243 -20.59 -8.30 -2.56
N GLU A 244 -20.21 -9.08 -3.58
CA GLU A 244 -21.13 -9.94 -4.33
C GLU A 244 -21.81 -10.96 -3.43
N LYS A 245 -21.07 -11.63 -2.55
CA LYS A 245 -21.63 -12.58 -1.59
C LYS A 245 -22.78 -11.98 -0.76
N ARG A 246 -22.67 -10.71 -0.42
CA ARG A 246 -23.71 -9.98 0.35
C ARG A 246 -24.93 -9.60 -0.47
N ARG A 247 -24.78 -9.43 -1.78
CA ARG A 247 -25.91 -9.16 -2.67
C ARG A 247 -26.87 -10.33 -2.76
N TRP A 248 -26.37 -11.54 -2.51
CA TRP A 248 -27.14 -12.79 -2.61
C TRP A 248 -27.53 -13.39 -1.24
N ALA A 249 -27.06 -12.83 -0.14
CA ALA A 249 -27.42 -13.19 1.23
C ALA A 249 -28.53 -12.28 1.77
#